data_da4fdf5bc483db74e196f6b630b0dbcb
#
_entry.id   da4fdf5bc483db74e196f6b630b0dbcb
#
_cell.length_a   1.000
_cell.length_b   1.000
_cell.length_c   1.000
_cell.angle_alpha   90.00
_cell.angle_beta   90.00
_cell.angle_gamma   90.00
#
_symmetry.space_group_name_H-M   'P 1'
#
loop_
_entity.id
_entity.type
_entity.pdbx_description
1 polymer ?
#
loop_
_entity_poly.entity_id
_entity_poly.type
_entity_poly.pdbx_seq_one_letter_code
_entity_poly.pdbx_strand_id
1 'polypeptide(L)'
;WGITNLSTKPEWLSLFPDWVWSYNFPNNVINAGVYIEGCTGRFCSVLPQPVWPTALYEVIMCLILFGILWLIRKKIKISGLLFCFYLIMNGIERFFIEKIRVNTEYNILGGITQAEIISFLLILSGVIFSIILLNQKRKLKI
;
A
#
# COMPACT_ATOMS: atom_id res chain seq x y z
N TRP A 1 -9.43 -2.29 5.38
CA TRP A 1 -9.58 -0.84 5.57
C TRP A 1 -8.54 -0.27 6.52
N GLY A 2 -8.45 1.06 6.57
CA GLY A 2 -7.55 1.76 7.45
C GLY A 2 -8.05 1.92 8.88
N ILE A 3 -7.23 2.54 9.71
CA ILE A 3 -7.62 2.95 11.07
C ILE A 3 -8.73 4.01 11.02
N THR A 4 -9.42 4.21 12.13
CA THR A 4 -10.49 5.21 12.26
C THR A 4 -9.99 6.61 11.91
N ASN A 5 -10.75 7.31 11.04
CA ASN A 5 -10.46 8.67 10.62
C ASN A 5 -11.54 9.63 11.13
N LEU A 6 -11.28 10.27 12.25
CA LEU A 6 -12.14 11.30 12.84
C LEU A 6 -11.66 12.73 12.52
N SER A 7 -10.61 12.87 11.72
CA SER A 7 -10.08 14.18 11.35
C SER A 7 -10.98 14.89 10.33
N THR A 8 -10.97 16.22 10.40
CA THR A 8 -11.70 17.05 9.42
C THR A 8 -11.02 17.00 8.07
N LYS A 9 -11.82 16.92 6.99
CA LYS A 9 -11.32 16.94 5.63
C LYS A 9 -10.58 18.25 5.35
N PRO A 10 -9.33 18.21 4.83
CA PRO A 10 -8.59 19.41 4.48
C PRO A 10 -9.27 20.23 3.37
N GLU A 11 -9.15 21.54 3.40
CA GLU A 11 -9.77 22.44 2.40
C GLU A 11 -9.28 22.16 0.98
N TRP A 12 -8.01 21.82 0.78
CA TRP A 12 -7.46 21.47 -0.53
C TRP A 12 -8.07 20.21 -1.16
N LEU A 13 -8.72 19.38 -0.34
CA LEU A 13 -9.43 18.17 -0.78
C LEU A 13 -10.95 18.42 -0.99
N SER A 14 -11.43 19.67 -0.82
CA SER A 14 -12.85 20.02 -0.89
C SER A 14 -13.51 19.66 -2.24
N LEU A 15 -12.73 19.67 -3.33
CA LEU A 15 -13.19 19.28 -4.66
C LEU A 15 -13.45 17.78 -4.84
N PHE A 16 -12.94 16.95 -3.92
CA PHE A 16 -13.12 15.50 -3.98
C PHE A 16 -14.27 15.05 -3.09
N PRO A 17 -14.98 13.96 -3.45
CA PRO A 17 -16.02 13.38 -2.61
C PRO A 17 -15.50 12.96 -1.23
N ASP A 18 -16.36 12.96 -0.23
CA ASP A 18 -15.96 12.65 1.16
C ASP A 18 -15.41 11.23 1.34
N TRP A 19 -15.88 10.28 0.53
CA TRP A 19 -15.40 8.90 0.55
C TRP A 19 -13.92 8.73 0.18
N VAL A 20 -13.31 9.73 -0.47
CA VAL A 20 -11.86 9.74 -0.73
C VAL A 20 -11.04 9.96 0.55
N TRP A 21 -11.64 10.67 1.51
CA TRP A 21 -11.00 11.01 2.77
C TRP A 21 -11.37 10.05 3.91
N SER A 22 -12.65 9.71 4.00
CA SER A 22 -13.16 8.81 5.04
C SER A 22 -14.35 8.02 4.51
N TYR A 23 -14.39 6.71 4.79
CA TYR A 23 -15.40 5.81 4.25
C TYR A 23 -15.87 4.79 5.29
N ASN A 24 -17.16 4.54 5.35
CA ASN A 24 -17.77 3.64 6.34
C ASN A 24 -17.92 2.20 5.83
N PHE A 25 -17.54 1.88 4.62
CA PHE A 25 -17.65 0.55 3.99
C PHE A 25 -19.02 -0.11 4.22
N PRO A 26 -20.13 0.46 3.68
CA PRO A 26 -21.43 -0.19 3.73
C PRO A 26 -21.38 -1.52 2.96
N ASN A 27 -22.16 -2.50 3.46
CA ASN A 27 -22.24 -3.84 2.89
C ASN A 27 -20.87 -4.57 2.83
N ASN A 28 -20.02 -4.36 3.84
CA ASN A 28 -18.71 -4.98 3.87
C ASN A 28 -18.78 -6.51 4.02
N VAL A 29 -17.88 -7.20 3.29
CA VAL A 29 -17.86 -8.67 3.13
C VAL A 29 -17.62 -9.42 4.44
N ILE A 30 -17.00 -8.73 5.44
CA ILE A 30 -16.68 -9.32 6.76
C ILE A 30 -17.86 -9.20 7.72
N ASN A 31 -18.93 -8.47 7.35
CA ASN A 31 -20.07 -8.13 8.21
C ASN A 31 -19.63 -7.46 9.54
N ALA A 32 -18.56 -6.65 9.48
CA ALA A 32 -18.09 -5.89 10.63
C ALA A 32 -18.90 -4.61 10.83
N GLY A 33 -19.12 -4.24 12.10
CA GLY A 33 -19.83 -3.01 12.47
C GLY A 33 -21.30 -3.23 12.82
N VAL A 34 -22.15 -2.25 12.47
CA VAL A 34 -23.58 -2.22 12.82
C VAL A 34 -24.41 -2.71 11.64
N TYR A 35 -25.48 -3.45 11.93
CA TYR A 35 -26.41 -3.94 10.92
C TYR A 35 -27.19 -2.77 10.28
N ILE A 36 -27.34 -2.81 8.95
CA ILE A 36 -28.11 -1.82 8.19
C ILE A 36 -29.58 -2.25 8.18
N GLU A 37 -30.47 -1.46 8.79
CA GLU A 37 -31.90 -1.73 8.82
C GLU A 37 -32.49 -1.79 7.39
N GLY A 38 -33.33 -2.77 7.14
CA GLY A 38 -33.97 -2.96 5.83
C GLY A 38 -33.12 -3.65 4.77
N CYS A 39 -31.89 -4.03 5.10
CA CYS A 39 -31.04 -4.79 4.18
C CYS A 39 -31.49 -6.26 4.12
N THR A 40 -31.68 -6.79 2.89
CA THR A 40 -32.08 -8.19 2.63
C THR A 40 -30.94 -9.02 2.02
N GLY A 41 -29.73 -8.43 1.86
CA GLY A 41 -28.58 -9.07 1.26
C GLY A 41 -27.78 -9.94 2.23
N ARG A 42 -26.74 -10.61 1.70
CA ARG A 42 -25.80 -11.41 2.49
C ARG A 42 -24.89 -10.56 3.38
N PHE A 43 -24.58 -9.34 2.94
CA PHE A 43 -23.67 -8.41 3.61
C PHE A 43 -24.44 -7.14 3.95
N CYS A 44 -24.83 -7.00 5.21
CA CYS A 44 -25.70 -5.94 5.69
C CYS A 44 -25.11 -5.16 6.85
N SER A 45 -23.81 -5.04 6.90
CA SER A 45 -23.12 -4.30 7.97
C SER A 45 -22.35 -3.10 7.44
N VAL A 46 -22.29 -2.04 8.25
CA VAL A 46 -21.56 -0.79 7.99
C VAL A 46 -20.69 -0.45 9.19
N LEU A 47 -19.50 0.07 8.97
CA LEU A 47 -18.64 0.51 10.06
C LEU A 47 -19.28 1.73 10.77
N PRO A 48 -19.38 1.72 12.12
CA PRO A 48 -20.01 2.80 12.88
C PRO A 48 -19.21 4.10 12.83
N GLN A 49 -17.91 4.01 12.58
CA GLN A 49 -17.02 5.15 12.45
C GLN A 49 -16.31 5.12 11.07
N PRO A 50 -16.12 6.29 10.45
CA PRO A 50 -15.41 6.36 9.19
C PRO A 50 -13.93 5.97 9.37
N VAL A 51 -13.37 5.32 8.34
CA VAL A 51 -12.00 4.84 8.33
C VAL A 51 -11.28 5.31 7.07
N TRP A 52 -9.94 5.28 7.08
CA TRP A 52 -9.15 5.58 5.90
C TRP A 52 -9.42 4.57 4.77
N PRO A 53 -9.75 5.01 3.54
CA PRO A 53 -9.97 4.13 2.40
C PRO A 53 -8.64 3.63 1.82
N THR A 54 -7.91 2.81 2.59
CA THR A 54 -6.56 2.33 2.22
C THR A 54 -6.50 1.63 0.88
N ALA A 55 -7.55 0.89 0.50
CA ALA A 55 -7.63 0.25 -0.82
C ALA A 55 -7.55 1.25 -1.98
N LEU A 56 -8.18 2.44 -1.83
CA LEU A 56 -8.08 3.51 -2.81
C LEU A 56 -6.65 4.06 -2.89
N TYR A 57 -6.01 4.25 -1.74
CA TYR A 57 -4.64 4.76 -1.68
C TYR A 57 -3.64 3.76 -2.28
N GLU A 58 -3.82 2.46 -2.03
CA GLU A 58 -3.02 1.41 -2.67
C GLU A 58 -3.13 1.48 -4.20
N VAL A 59 -4.34 1.63 -4.75
CA VAL A 59 -4.55 1.76 -6.21
C VAL A 59 -3.83 2.99 -6.77
N ILE A 60 -3.97 4.15 -6.11
CA ILE A 60 -3.30 5.39 -6.54
C ILE A 60 -1.78 5.24 -6.49
N MET A 61 -1.24 4.68 -5.42
CA MET A 61 0.21 4.44 -5.28
C MET A 61 0.73 3.47 -6.33
N CYS A 62 0.01 2.38 -6.62
CA CYS A 62 0.36 1.43 -7.69
C CYS A 62 0.36 2.10 -9.07
N LEU A 63 -0.59 2.98 -9.36
CA LEU A 63 -0.62 3.73 -10.62
C LEU A 63 0.57 4.70 -10.75
N ILE A 64 0.92 5.39 -9.67
CA ILE A 64 2.11 6.26 -9.61
C ILE A 64 3.37 5.43 -9.84
N LEU A 65 3.53 4.30 -9.15
CA LEU A 65 4.63 3.36 -9.31
C LEU A 65 4.77 2.87 -10.75
N PHE A 66 3.65 2.44 -11.33
CA PHE A 66 3.61 2.03 -12.74
C PHE A 66 4.09 3.16 -13.66
N GLY A 67 3.59 4.38 -13.47
CA GLY A 67 4.00 5.55 -14.25
C GLY A 67 5.50 5.84 -14.13
N ILE A 68 6.06 5.80 -12.93
CA ILE A 68 7.49 6.00 -12.68
C ILE A 68 8.31 4.92 -13.42
N LEU A 69 7.97 3.64 -13.24
CA LEU A 69 8.67 2.53 -13.88
C LEU A 69 8.57 2.60 -15.41
N TRP A 70 7.40 3.01 -15.93
CA TRP A 70 7.20 3.20 -17.36
C TRP A 70 8.10 4.30 -17.93
N LEU A 71 8.24 5.43 -17.22
CA LEU A 71 9.10 6.54 -17.64
C LEU A 71 10.59 6.17 -17.62
N ILE A 72 11.05 5.44 -16.60
CA ILE A 72 12.47 5.11 -16.44
C ILE A 72 12.89 3.87 -17.23
N ARG A 73 11.96 3.01 -17.69
CA ARG A 73 12.27 1.76 -18.39
C ARG A 73 13.21 1.92 -19.59
N LYS A 74 13.05 3.02 -20.33
CA LYS A 74 13.90 3.32 -21.50
C LYS A 74 15.30 3.82 -21.13
N LYS A 75 15.47 4.36 -19.93
CA LYS A 75 16.76 4.87 -19.42
C LYS A 75 17.61 3.75 -18.80
N ILE A 76 16.99 2.72 -18.27
CA ILE A 76 17.67 1.59 -17.63
C ILE A 76 18.02 0.56 -18.69
N LYS A 77 19.33 0.47 -19.01
CA LYS A 77 19.88 -0.48 -20.00
C LYS A 77 20.37 -1.80 -19.41
N ILE A 78 20.32 -1.96 -18.08
CA ILE A 78 20.76 -3.19 -17.40
C ILE A 78 19.54 -4.09 -17.20
N SER A 79 19.63 -5.29 -17.79
CA SER A 79 18.58 -6.30 -17.58
C SER A 79 18.45 -6.63 -16.10
N GLY A 80 17.20 -6.69 -15.60
CA GLY A 80 16.90 -6.98 -14.20
C GLY A 80 16.93 -5.76 -13.26
N LEU A 81 17.62 -4.66 -13.58
CA LEU A 81 17.71 -3.52 -12.69
C LEU A 81 16.34 -2.82 -12.49
N LEU A 82 15.49 -2.80 -13.51
CA LEU A 82 14.13 -2.28 -13.40
C LEU A 82 13.29 -3.06 -12.39
N PHE A 83 13.47 -4.39 -12.36
CA PHE A 83 12.81 -5.25 -11.39
C PHE A 83 13.29 -4.97 -9.95
N CYS A 84 14.59 -4.73 -9.77
CA CYS A 84 15.12 -4.31 -8.46
C CYS A 84 14.49 -3.00 -7.97
N PHE A 85 14.34 -2.02 -8.85
CA PHE A 85 13.63 -0.77 -8.54
C PHE A 85 12.17 -1.03 -8.14
N TYR A 86 11.48 -1.89 -8.89
CA TYR A 86 10.12 -2.30 -8.55
C TYR A 86 10.04 -2.90 -7.13
N LEU A 87 10.95 -3.81 -6.77
CA LEU A 87 10.96 -4.43 -5.44
C LEU A 87 11.14 -3.40 -4.33
N ILE A 88 12.08 -2.46 -4.50
CA ILE A 88 12.35 -1.40 -3.52
C ILE A 88 11.12 -0.50 -3.36
N MET A 89 10.56 -0.01 -4.46
CA MET A 89 9.43 0.91 -4.44
C MET A 89 8.17 0.23 -3.87
N ASN A 90 7.91 -1.02 -4.25
CA ASN A 90 6.79 -1.79 -3.70
C ASN A 90 6.95 -2.06 -2.20
N GLY A 91 8.17 -2.36 -1.74
CA GLY A 91 8.45 -2.52 -0.30
C GLY A 91 8.22 -1.22 0.48
N ILE A 92 8.60 -0.07 -0.07
CA ILE A 92 8.36 1.24 0.55
C ILE A 92 6.86 1.53 0.60
N GLU A 93 6.13 1.33 -0.50
CA GLU A 93 4.68 1.54 -0.58
C GLU A 93 3.95 0.69 0.48
N ARG A 94 4.24 -0.60 0.53
CA ARG A 94 3.68 -1.54 1.51
C ARG A 94 3.93 -1.11 2.95
N PHE A 95 5.13 -0.62 3.26
CA PHE A 95 5.47 -0.14 4.59
C PHE A 95 4.60 1.05 5.00
N PHE A 96 4.38 2.03 4.11
CA PHE A 96 3.54 3.20 4.40
C PHE A 96 2.06 2.85 4.56
N ILE A 97 1.53 2.01 3.66
CA ILE A 97 0.12 1.58 3.74
C ILE A 97 -0.15 0.81 5.03
N GLU A 98 0.80 -0.02 5.47
CA GLU A 98 0.67 -0.79 6.71
C GLU A 98 0.50 0.10 7.94
N LYS A 99 1.12 1.28 7.98
CA LYS A 99 1.00 2.23 9.09
C LYS A 99 -0.41 2.84 9.25
N ILE A 100 -1.19 2.86 8.18
CA ILE A 100 -2.57 3.39 8.21
C ILE A 100 -3.64 2.30 8.11
N ARG A 101 -3.23 1.03 8.03
CA ARG A 101 -4.12 -0.13 7.94
C ARG A 101 -4.33 -0.77 9.31
N VAL A 102 -5.54 -1.26 9.56
CA VAL A 102 -5.83 -2.08 10.74
C VAL A 102 -5.37 -3.51 10.47
N ASN A 103 -4.29 -3.93 11.12
CA ASN A 103 -3.76 -5.27 11.03
C ASN A 103 -3.52 -5.89 12.41
N THR A 104 -3.48 -7.22 12.45
CA THR A 104 -3.11 -7.97 13.66
C THR A 104 -1.59 -7.85 13.89
N GLU A 105 -1.21 -7.27 15.02
CA GLU A 105 0.18 -7.19 15.46
C GLU A 105 0.61 -8.54 16.05
N TYR A 106 1.78 -9.03 15.65
CA TYR A 106 2.39 -10.20 16.26
C TYR A 106 3.25 -9.79 17.47
N ASN A 107 2.82 -10.14 18.67
CA ASN A 107 3.52 -9.83 19.92
C ASN A 107 4.93 -10.47 20.03
N ILE A 108 5.27 -11.40 19.14
CA ILE A 108 6.54 -12.17 19.18
C ILE A 108 7.76 -11.29 18.88
N LEU A 109 7.59 -10.19 18.13
CA LEU A 109 8.67 -9.29 17.70
C LEU A 109 8.40 -7.81 18.09
N GLY A 110 7.74 -7.56 19.21
CA GLY A 110 7.53 -6.20 19.70
C GLY A 110 6.48 -5.40 18.93
N GLY A 111 5.44 -6.07 18.40
CA GLY A 111 4.34 -5.39 17.69
C GLY A 111 4.59 -5.15 16.20
N ILE A 112 5.53 -5.86 15.60
CA ILE A 112 5.79 -5.80 14.15
C ILE A 112 4.76 -6.62 13.40
N THR A 113 4.18 -6.06 12.33
CA THR A 113 3.24 -6.79 11.48
C THR A 113 3.96 -7.67 10.46
N GLN A 114 3.28 -8.71 9.97
CA GLN A 114 3.81 -9.56 8.91
C GLN A 114 4.17 -8.75 7.65
N ALA A 115 3.37 -7.74 7.31
CA ALA A 115 3.58 -6.91 6.14
C ALA A 115 4.83 -6.02 6.28
N GLU A 116 5.17 -5.56 7.48
CA GLU A 116 6.41 -4.82 7.74
C GLU A 116 7.65 -5.68 7.50
N ILE A 117 7.63 -6.95 7.94
CA ILE A 117 8.72 -7.90 7.68
C ILE A 117 8.88 -8.14 6.17
N ILE A 118 7.77 -8.40 5.47
CA ILE A 118 7.79 -8.61 4.01
C ILE A 118 8.31 -7.36 3.30
N SER A 119 7.87 -6.16 3.69
CA SER A 119 8.33 -4.89 3.13
C SER A 119 9.83 -4.71 3.28
N PHE A 120 10.36 -4.99 4.45
CA PHE A 120 11.81 -4.92 4.71
C PHE A 120 12.59 -5.91 3.84
N LEU A 121 12.12 -7.16 3.72
CA LEU A 121 12.74 -8.17 2.87
C LEU A 121 12.73 -7.80 1.39
N LEU A 122 11.64 -7.18 0.90
CA LEU A 122 11.54 -6.69 -0.47
C LEU A 122 12.57 -5.58 -0.75
N ILE A 123 12.68 -4.60 0.16
CA ILE A 123 13.67 -3.52 0.02
C ILE A 123 15.09 -4.08 0.06
N LEU A 124 15.39 -4.94 1.04
CA LEU A 124 16.72 -5.54 1.19
C LEU A 124 17.13 -6.35 -0.03
N SER A 125 16.24 -7.21 -0.52
CA SER A 125 16.49 -8.01 -1.73
C SER A 125 16.69 -7.14 -2.97
N GLY A 126 15.86 -6.12 -3.16
CA GLY A 126 15.98 -5.17 -4.27
C GLY A 126 17.33 -4.43 -4.25
N VAL A 127 17.79 -4.00 -3.07
CA VAL A 127 19.10 -3.34 -2.91
C VAL A 127 20.25 -4.31 -3.22
N ILE A 128 20.24 -5.50 -2.62
CA ILE A 128 21.29 -6.52 -2.83
C ILE A 128 21.42 -6.86 -4.32
N PHE A 129 20.30 -7.19 -4.97
CA PHE A 129 20.31 -7.53 -6.40
C PHE A 129 20.75 -6.35 -7.27
N SER A 130 20.37 -5.12 -6.93
CA SER A 130 20.85 -3.92 -7.63
C SER A 130 22.38 -3.81 -7.58
N ILE A 131 23.00 -4.01 -6.41
CA ILE A 131 24.44 -3.94 -6.21
C ILE A 131 25.14 -5.04 -7.03
N ILE A 132 24.62 -6.28 -7.00
CA ILE A 132 25.18 -7.41 -7.76
C ILE A 132 25.18 -7.10 -9.26
N LEU A 133 24.05 -6.65 -9.81
CA LEU A 133 23.91 -6.33 -11.24
C LEU A 133 24.82 -5.19 -11.68
N LEU A 134 24.96 -4.15 -10.86
CA LEU A 134 25.86 -3.03 -11.13
C LEU A 134 27.33 -3.45 -11.11
N ASN A 135 27.73 -4.29 -10.17
CA ASN A 135 29.10 -4.81 -10.08
C ASN A 135 29.43 -5.76 -11.24
N GLN A 136 28.49 -6.62 -11.66
CA GLN A 136 28.68 -7.47 -12.84
C GLN A 136 28.88 -6.62 -14.10
N LYS A 137 28.10 -5.56 -14.31
CA LYS A 137 28.27 -4.67 -15.45
C LYS A 137 29.62 -3.95 -15.45
N ARG A 138 30.14 -3.56 -14.28
CA ARG A 138 31.46 -2.95 -14.15
C ARG A 138 32.56 -3.91 -14.58
N LYS A 139 32.48 -5.18 -14.17
CA LYS A 139 33.46 -6.23 -14.54
C LYS A 139 33.47 -6.55 -16.05
N LEU A 140 32.32 -6.45 -16.73
CA LEU A 140 32.17 -6.71 -18.15
C LEU A 140 32.66 -5.53 -19.05
N LYS A 141 32.89 -4.37 -18.45
CA LYS A 141 33.42 -3.18 -19.18
C LYS A 141 34.95 -3.02 -19.12
N ILE A 142 35.61 -3.86 -18.34
CA ILE A 142 37.10 -3.96 -18.29
C ILE A 142 37.55 -5.08 -19.20
#